data_6fa09024f60e6c9c5db8ae6f7b2cdb90
#
_entry.id   6fa09024f60e6c9c5db8ae6f7b2cdb90
#
_cell.length_a   1.000
_cell.length_b   1.000
_cell.length_c   1.000
_cell.angle_alpha   90.00
_cell.angle_beta   90.00
_cell.angle_gamma   90.00
#
_symmetry.space_group_name_H-M   'P 1'
#
loop_
_entity.id
_entity.type
_entity.pdbx_description
1 polymer ?
#
loop_
_entity_poly.entity_id
_entity_poly.type
_entity_poly.pdbx_seq_one_letter_code
_entity_poly.pdbx_strand_id
1 'polypeptide(L)'
;MLCGPGESARAQDAAHLAATEQRFYEQEGGGIRDVIEWYTIHRADSPWRRAAGVYISILSEPELFIEGNHRTGALVMSYILAREGRPPFVLTAENAKAYLDPSTLVTKTRKHSLVALFRVPKLKRYFADFLKEQANRKFLMPNAAKADAQGDNAARR
;
A
#
# COMPACT_ATOMS: atom_id res chain seq x y z
N MET A 1 9.97 7.61 -38.08
CA MET A 1 11.15 7.34 -37.24
C MET A 1 10.80 7.76 -35.82
N LEU A 2 10.53 6.82 -34.92
CA LEU A 2 10.39 7.11 -33.49
C LEU A 2 11.81 7.25 -32.94
N CYS A 3 12.27 8.47 -32.66
CA CYS A 3 13.51 8.68 -31.94
C CYS A 3 13.33 8.06 -30.54
N GLY A 4 14.11 7.04 -30.25
CA GLY A 4 14.21 6.50 -28.89
C GLY A 4 14.66 7.59 -27.90
N PRO A 5 14.39 7.45 -26.60
CA PRO A 5 14.82 8.42 -25.60
C PRO A 5 16.32 8.63 -25.74
N GLY A 6 16.74 9.92 -25.76
CA GLY A 6 18.15 10.27 -25.86
C GLY A 6 18.95 9.74 -24.67
N GLU A 7 20.25 9.73 -24.79
CA GLU A 7 21.18 9.21 -23.77
C GLU A 7 20.99 9.88 -22.39
N SER A 8 20.68 11.17 -22.37
CA SER A 8 20.38 11.91 -21.14
C SER A 8 19.08 11.44 -20.46
N ALA A 9 18.04 11.08 -21.22
CA ALA A 9 16.79 10.53 -20.67
C ALA A 9 17.04 9.16 -20.03
N ARG A 10 17.83 8.30 -20.67
CA ARG A 10 18.20 6.98 -20.11
C ARG A 10 19.04 7.12 -18.83
N ALA A 11 19.92 8.11 -18.76
CA ALA A 11 20.71 8.38 -17.56
C ALA A 11 19.82 8.89 -16.41
N GLN A 12 18.84 9.74 -16.70
CA GLN A 12 17.86 10.20 -15.72
C GLN A 12 16.98 9.04 -15.20
N ASP A 13 16.50 8.19 -16.10
CA ASP A 13 15.70 7.01 -15.73
C ASP A 13 16.51 6.05 -14.84
N ALA A 14 17.79 5.81 -15.16
CA ALA A 14 18.66 4.97 -14.35
C ALA A 14 18.92 5.56 -12.96
N ALA A 15 19.17 6.86 -12.86
CA ALA A 15 19.37 7.55 -11.60
C ALA A 15 18.09 7.52 -10.73
N HIS A 16 16.93 7.74 -11.35
CA HIS A 16 15.64 7.66 -10.67
C HIS A 16 15.34 6.24 -10.15
N LEU A 17 15.63 5.23 -10.96
CA LEU A 17 15.48 3.83 -10.56
C LEU A 17 16.39 3.48 -9.38
N ALA A 18 17.67 3.87 -9.43
CA ALA A 18 18.64 3.63 -8.36
C ALA A 18 18.20 4.33 -7.05
N ALA A 19 17.72 5.57 -7.13
CA ALA A 19 17.23 6.30 -5.98
C ALA A 19 15.96 5.66 -5.39
N THR A 20 15.06 5.15 -6.25
CA THR A 20 13.87 4.42 -5.84
C THR A 20 14.25 3.11 -5.14
N GLU A 21 15.19 2.36 -5.68
CA GLU A 21 15.70 1.12 -5.08
C GLU A 21 16.35 1.37 -3.73
N GLN A 22 17.24 2.37 -3.63
CA GLN A 22 17.85 2.79 -2.38
C GLN A 22 16.78 3.13 -1.34
N ARG A 23 15.77 3.91 -1.72
CA ARG A 23 14.66 4.30 -0.85
C ARG A 23 13.84 3.10 -0.39
N PHE A 24 13.55 2.17 -1.30
CA PHE A 24 12.78 0.95 -1.01
C PHE A 24 13.47 0.06 0.02
N TYR A 25 14.80 -0.12 -0.10
CA TYR A 25 15.61 -0.95 0.81
C TYR A 25 16.24 -0.17 1.96
N GLU A 26 15.76 1.04 2.25
CA GLU A 26 16.27 1.84 3.37
C GLU A 26 16.23 1.09 4.70
N GLN A 27 17.36 1.07 5.42
CA GLN A 27 17.54 0.32 6.66
C GLN A 27 17.24 1.15 7.93
N GLU A 28 17.41 2.47 7.84
CA GLU A 28 17.26 3.39 8.99
C GLU A 28 15.82 3.83 9.25
N GLY A 29 14.88 3.24 8.56
CA GLY A 29 13.43 3.45 8.75
C GLY A 29 12.72 4.01 7.52
N GLY A 30 11.51 3.54 7.32
CA GLY A 30 10.63 3.93 6.22
C GLY A 30 10.75 3.09 4.94
N GLY A 31 11.68 2.12 4.87
CA GLY A 31 11.78 1.17 3.77
C GLY A 31 10.76 0.04 3.82
N ILE A 32 10.88 -0.91 2.90
CA ILE A 32 9.96 -2.07 2.80
C ILE A 32 9.97 -2.94 4.05
N ARG A 33 11.09 -3.01 4.74
CA ARG A 33 11.23 -3.78 5.98
C ARG A 33 10.23 -3.33 7.04
N ASP A 34 10.07 -2.03 7.23
CA ASP A 34 9.12 -1.47 8.20
C ASP A 34 7.67 -1.83 7.84
N VAL A 35 7.34 -1.84 6.55
CA VAL A 35 6.00 -2.22 6.07
C VAL A 35 5.72 -3.70 6.35
N ILE A 36 6.70 -4.58 6.09
CA ILE A 36 6.58 -6.03 6.35
C ILE A 36 6.48 -6.30 7.85
N GLU A 37 7.32 -5.65 8.67
CA GLU A 37 7.28 -5.77 10.12
C GLU A 37 5.94 -5.31 10.67
N TRP A 38 5.48 -4.14 10.24
CA TRP A 38 4.17 -3.62 10.62
C TRP A 38 3.06 -4.62 10.30
N TYR A 39 3.04 -5.17 9.08
CA TYR A 39 2.04 -6.15 8.64
C TYR A 39 2.09 -7.43 9.48
N THR A 40 3.28 -7.90 9.82
CA THR A 40 3.50 -9.11 10.63
C THR A 40 2.99 -8.94 12.05
N ILE A 41 3.28 -7.81 12.69
CA ILE A 41 2.82 -7.48 14.04
C ILE A 41 1.30 -7.40 14.09
N HIS A 42 0.68 -6.84 13.04
CA HIS A 42 -0.77 -6.61 12.98
C HIS A 42 -1.56 -7.76 12.29
N ARG A 43 -0.96 -8.94 12.15
CA ARG A 43 -1.63 -10.08 11.47
C ARG A 43 -2.96 -10.51 12.12
N ALA A 44 -3.17 -10.22 13.41
CA ALA A 44 -4.40 -10.50 14.13
C ALA A 44 -5.49 -9.42 13.92
N ASP A 45 -5.15 -8.27 13.34
CA ASP A 45 -6.13 -7.24 12.98
C ASP A 45 -7.07 -7.74 11.86
N SER A 46 -8.25 -7.13 11.75
CA SER A 46 -9.16 -7.44 10.64
C SER A 46 -8.51 -7.12 9.28
N PRO A 47 -8.91 -7.81 8.19
CA PRO A 47 -8.38 -7.54 6.84
C PRO A 47 -8.43 -6.06 6.44
N TRP A 48 -9.52 -5.37 6.80
CA TRP A 48 -9.70 -3.94 6.55
C TRP A 48 -8.67 -3.08 7.26
N ARG A 49 -8.37 -3.39 8.53
CA ARG A 49 -7.36 -2.67 9.31
C ARG A 49 -5.95 -2.95 8.82
N ARG A 50 -5.66 -4.20 8.41
CA ARG A 50 -4.35 -4.56 7.83
C ARG A 50 -4.12 -3.84 6.51
N ALA A 51 -5.12 -3.86 5.61
CA ALA A 51 -5.06 -3.17 4.33
C ALA A 51 -4.85 -1.66 4.52
N ALA A 52 -5.65 -1.02 5.38
CA ALA A 52 -5.52 0.40 5.70
C ALA A 52 -4.16 0.75 6.30
N GLY A 53 -3.65 -0.09 7.22
CA GLY A 53 -2.37 0.18 7.88
C GLY A 53 -1.17 0.05 6.94
N VAL A 54 -1.15 -0.94 6.05
CA VAL A 54 -0.12 -1.05 5.01
C VAL A 54 -0.16 0.15 4.07
N TYR A 55 -1.35 0.57 3.63
CA TYR A 55 -1.52 1.77 2.83
C TYR A 55 -0.91 3.00 3.50
N ILE A 56 -1.23 3.23 4.78
CA ILE A 56 -0.67 4.33 5.57
C ILE A 56 0.85 4.21 5.70
N SER A 57 1.38 3.02 5.92
CA SER A 57 2.82 2.78 6.04
C SER A 57 3.59 3.07 4.74
N ILE A 58 2.97 2.84 3.57
CA ILE A 58 3.55 3.17 2.27
C ILE A 58 3.59 4.69 2.04
N LEU A 59 2.52 5.40 2.43
CA LEU A 59 2.35 6.82 2.15
C LEU A 59 2.96 7.76 3.18
N SER A 60 3.16 7.33 4.44
CA SER A 60 3.68 8.20 5.49
C SER A 60 5.12 8.62 5.23
N GLU A 61 5.48 9.83 5.66
CA GLU A 61 6.84 10.36 5.51
C GLU A 61 7.84 9.65 6.45
N PRO A 62 8.97 9.16 5.93
CA PRO A 62 9.36 9.14 4.53
C PRO A 62 8.55 8.10 3.74
N GLU A 63 8.07 8.47 2.55
CA GLU A 63 7.29 7.58 1.68
C GLU A 63 8.15 6.39 1.19
N LEU A 64 7.52 5.25 0.88
CA LEU A 64 8.24 4.03 0.49
C LEU A 64 8.94 4.17 -0.86
N PHE A 65 8.33 4.86 -1.81
CA PHE A 65 8.89 5.14 -3.14
C PHE A 65 9.07 6.64 -3.33
N ILE A 66 9.92 7.04 -4.27
CA ILE A 66 10.08 8.45 -4.65
C ILE A 66 8.79 8.99 -5.27
N GLU A 67 8.10 8.15 -6.05
CA GLU A 67 6.79 8.48 -6.63
C GLU A 67 5.90 7.24 -6.76
N GLY A 68 4.61 7.44 -7.06
CA GLY A 68 3.66 6.35 -7.27
C GLY A 68 3.11 5.70 -6.00
N ASN A 69 3.40 6.25 -4.81
CA ASN A 69 2.99 5.68 -3.52
C ASN A 69 1.48 5.48 -3.41
N HIS A 70 0.67 6.44 -3.87
CA HIS A 70 -0.80 6.30 -3.86
C HIS A 70 -1.28 5.11 -4.71
N ARG A 71 -0.74 4.94 -5.91
CA ARG A 71 -1.12 3.83 -6.81
C ARG A 71 -0.67 2.50 -6.27
N THR A 72 0.59 2.41 -5.85
CA THR A 72 1.15 1.18 -5.27
C THR A 72 0.45 0.83 -3.96
N GLY A 73 0.23 1.82 -3.10
CA GLY A 73 -0.49 1.62 -1.84
C GLY A 73 -1.91 1.12 -2.05
N ALA A 74 -2.66 1.70 -3.01
CA ALA A 74 -4.01 1.23 -3.34
C ALA A 74 -4.01 -0.19 -3.91
N LEU A 75 -3.01 -0.54 -4.73
CA LEU A 75 -2.86 -1.90 -5.28
C LEU A 75 -2.57 -2.92 -4.19
N VAL A 76 -1.59 -2.65 -3.32
CA VAL A 76 -1.23 -3.56 -2.20
C VAL A 76 -2.39 -3.71 -1.22
N MET A 77 -3.07 -2.60 -0.89
CA MET A 77 -4.27 -2.60 -0.05
C MET A 77 -5.37 -3.49 -0.64
N SER A 78 -5.65 -3.37 -1.95
CA SER A 78 -6.62 -4.19 -2.67
C SER A 78 -6.21 -5.65 -2.72
N TYR A 79 -4.92 -5.95 -2.90
CA TYR A 79 -4.37 -7.30 -2.89
C TYR A 79 -4.58 -7.98 -1.52
N ILE A 80 -4.29 -7.27 -0.41
CA ILE A 80 -4.52 -7.79 0.94
C ILE A 80 -6.00 -8.15 1.14
N LEU A 81 -6.93 -7.29 0.70
CA LEU A 81 -8.36 -7.54 0.79
C LEU A 81 -8.76 -8.76 -0.04
N ALA A 82 -8.30 -8.85 -1.29
CA ALA A 82 -8.63 -9.95 -2.18
C ALA A 82 -8.13 -11.30 -1.65
N ARG A 83 -6.93 -11.37 -1.10
CA ARG A 83 -6.40 -12.58 -0.43
C ARG A 83 -7.27 -13.07 0.71
N GLU A 84 -7.88 -12.16 1.44
CA GLU A 84 -8.77 -12.45 2.57
C GLU A 84 -10.23 -12.66 2.14
N GLY A 85 -10.50 -12.85 0.84
CA GLY A 85 -11.84 -13.05 0.31
C GLY A 85 -12.75 -11.82 0.47
N ARG A 86 -12.15 -10.62 0.51
CA ARG A 86 -12.88 -9.35 0.55
C ARG A 86 -12.82 -8.65 -0.81
N PRO A 87 -13.83 -7.86 -1.17
CA PRO A 87 -13.77 -7.06 -2.38
C PRO A 87 -12.55 -6.13 -2.37
N PRO A 88 -11.78 -6.03 -3.47
CA PRO A 88 -10.72 -5.04 -3.60
C PRO A 88 -11.30 -3.62 -3.58
N PHE A 89 -10.48 -2.65 -3.22
CA PHE A 89 -10.83 -1.25 -3.34
C PHE A 89 -10.80 -0.81 -4.81
N VAL A 90 -11.87 -0.17 -5.25
CA VAL A 90 -11.97 0.41 -6.60
C VAL A 90 -12.22 1.90 -6.45
N LEU A 91 -11.29 2.71 -6.95
CA LEU A 91 -11.42 4.16 -6.98
C LEU A 91 -12.45 4.55 -8.07
N THR A 92 -13.44 5.34 -7.67
CA THR A 92 -14.47 5.89 -8.56
C THR A 92 -14.54 7.40 -8.38
N ALA A 93 -15.24 8.09 -9.29
CA ALA A 93 -15.44 9.53 -9.16
C ALA A 93 -16.16 9.91 -7.85
N GLU A 94 -17.11 9.07 -7.42
CA GLU A 94 -17.93 9.30 -6.23
C GLU A 94 -17.12 9.18 -4.94
N ASN A 95 -16.15 8.26 -4.88
CA ASN A 95 -15.35 8.01 -3.68
C ASN A 95 -13.97 8.68 -3.69
N ALA A 96 -13.59 9.31 -4.81
CA ALA A 96 -12.25 9.88 -5.00
C ALA A 96 -11.91 10.93 -3.93
N LYS A 97 -12.82 11.83 -3.61
CA LYS A 97 -12.57 12.87 -2.60
C LYS A 97 -12.38 12.26 -1.22
N ALA A 98 -13.25 11.35 -0.80
CA ALA A 98 -13.16 10.65 0.49
C ALA A 98 -11.89 9.79 0.64
N TYR A 99 -11.30 9.36 -0.48
CA TYR A 99 -10.02 8.65 -0.52
C TYR A 99 -8.83 9.62 -0.52
N LEU A 100 -8.82 10.64 -1.36
CA LEU A 100 -7.66 11.50 -1.60
C LEU A 100 -7.43 12.52 -0.46
N ASP A 101 -8.48 13.11 0.10
CA ASP A 101 -8.34 14.12 1.17
C ASP A 101 -7.61 13.55 2.41
N PRO A 102 -8.02 12.39 2.98
CA PRO A 102 -7.28 11.79 4.09
C PRO A 102 -5.91 11.27 3.68
N SER A 103 -5.73 10.81 2.43
CA SER A 103 -4.43 10.36 1.92
C SER A 103 -3.39 11.49 1.96
N THR A 104 -3.80 12.72 1.65
CA THR A 104 -2.94 13.91 1.77
C THR A 104 -2.50 14.17 3.22
N LEU A 105 -3.32 13.81 4.21
CA LEU A 105 -2.93 13.91 5.62
C LEU A 105 -1.92 12.82 6.00
N VAL A 106 -2.02 11.64 5.37
CA VAL A 106 -1.06 10.54 5.57
C VAL A 106 0.31 10.95 5.05
N THR A 107 0.43 11.49 3.84
CA THR A 107 1.73 11.89 3.25
C THR A 107 2.46 12.93 4.10
N LYS A 108 1.72 13.80 4.82
CA LYS A 108 2.27 14.80 5.76
C LYS A 108 2.54 14.27 7.17
N THR A 109 2.37 12.97 7.41
CA THR A 109 2.56 12.36 8.73
C THR A 109 3.90 11.64 8.78
N ARG A 110 4.85 12.15 9.57
CA ARG A 110 6.17 11.51 9.79
C ARG A 110 6.02 10.26 10.64
N LYS A 111 6.54 9.12 10.15
CA LYS A 111 6.39 7.78 10.74
C LYS A 111 6.73 7.72 12.24
N HIS A 112 7.83 8.25 12.66
CA HIS A 112 8.34 8.14 14.03
C HIS A 112 8.12 9.41 14.87
N SER A 113 7.13 10.25 14.50
CA SER A 113 6.82 11.46 15.28
C SER A 113 5.81 11.18 16.39
N LEU A 114 5.84 11.98 17.47
CA LEU A 114 4.82 11.92 18.53
C LEU A 114 3.40 12.17 17.97
N VAL A 115 3.28 12.99 16.93
CA VAL A 115 2.01 13.26 16.24
C VAL A 115 1.48 12.00 15.57
N ALA A 116 2.36 11.13 15.03
CA ALA A 116 1.95 9.88 14.42
C ALA A 116 1.28 8.93 15.42
N LEU A 117 1.71 8.90 16.68
CA LEU A 117 1.12 8.04 17.71
C LEU A 117 -0.39 8.28 17.90
N PHE A 118 -0.84 9.52 17.72
CA PHE A 118 -2.25 9.88 17.84
C PHE A 118 -2.98 9.91 16.49
N ARG A 119 -2.30 10.31 15.43
CA ARG A 119 -2.91 10.50 14.10
C ARG A 119 -3.07 9.19 13.35
N VAL A 120 -2.05 8.33 13.34
CA VAL A 120 -2.06 7.06 12.59
C VAL A 120 -3.21 6.14 13.01
N PRO A 121 -3.50 5.91 14.32
CA PRO A 121 -4.64 5.09 14.71
C PRO A 121 -6.00 5.62 14.21
N LYS A 122 -6.16 6.95 14.18
CA LYS A 122 -7.39 7.59 13.67
C LYS A 122 -7.53 7.41 12.17
N LEU A 123 -6.44 7.64 11.42
CA LEU A 123 -6.40 7.44 9.97
C LEU A 123 -6.60 5.97 9.60
N LYS A 124 -5.96 5.03 10.34
CA LYS A 124 -6.14 3.59 10.14
C LYS A 124 -7.61 3.18 10.32
N ARG A 125 -8.27 3.70 11.35
CA ARG A 125 -9.70 3.44 11.57
C ARG A 125 -10.54 4.01 10.43
N TYR A 126 -10.33 5.28 10.10
CA TYR A 126 -11.04 5.93 9.01
C TYR A 126 -10.94 5.14 7.69
N PHE A 127 -9.71 4.79 7.27
CA PHE A 127 -9.51 4.03 6.03
C PHE A 127 -10.09 2.62 6.11
N ALA A 128 -10.01 1.96 7.27
CA ALA A 128 -10.60 0.64 7.44
C ALA A 128 -12.14 0.68 7.30
N ASP A 129 -12.78 1.67 7.89
CA ASP A 129 -14.23 1.88 7.79
C ASP A 129 -14.62 2.27 6.36
N PHE A 130 -13.90 3.21 5.76
CA PHE A 130 -14.07 3.62 4.37
C PHE A 130 -13.98 2.43 3.40
N LEU A 131 -12.96 1.59 3.52
CA LEU A 131 -12.79 0.40 2.67
C LEU A 131 -13.96 -0.58 2.82
N LYS A 132 -14.45 -0.74 4.05
CA LYS A 132 -15.58 -1.62 4.36
C LYS A 132 -16.89 -1.07 3.76
N GLU A 133 -17.12 0.24 3.83
CA GLU A 133 -18.29 0.91 3.25
C GLU A 133 -18.26 0.88 1.71
N GLN A 134 -17.08 1.04 1.11
CA GLN A 134 -16.90 1.01 -0.35
C GLN A 134 -16.85 -0.42 -0.92
N ALA A 135 -16.87 -1.45 -0.07
CA ALA A 135 -16.78 -2.83 -0.48
C ALA A 135 -17.97 -3.26 -1.37
N ASN A 136 -17.72 -3.52 -2.63
CA ASN A 136 -18.74 -3.95 -3.57
C ASN A 136 -18.53 -5.40 -3.98
N ARG A 137 -19.50 -6.26 -3.63
CA ARG A 137 -19.46 -7.72 -3.86
C ARG A 137 -19.32 -8.10 -5.34
N LYS A 138 -19.68 -7.23 -6.28
CA LYS A 138 -19.49 -7.48 -7.73
C LYS A 138 -18.02 -7.63 -8.12
N PHE A 139 -17.10 -7.10 -7.29
CA PHE A 139 -15.65 -7.20 -7.49
C PHE A 139 -15.01 -8.36 -6.71
N LEU A 140 -15.79 -9.20 -6.02
CA LEU A 140 -15.26 -10.39 -5.37
C LEU A 140 -14.61 -11.32 -6.38
N MET A 141 -13.35 -11.70 -6.11
CA MET A 141 -12.64 -12.69 -6.91
C MET A 141 -13.02 -14.10 -6.43
N PRO A 142 -13.62 -14.95 -7.27
CA PRO A 142 -14.23 -16.22 -6.82
C PRO A 142 -13.25 -17.24 -6.23
N ASN A 143 -11.94 -17.08 -6.39
CA ASN A 143 -10.93 -18.11 -6.06
C ASN A 143 -9.71 -17.63 -5.30
N ALA A 144 -9.65 -16.39 -4.81
CA ALA A 144 -8.47 -15.90 -4.10
C ALA A 144 -8.15 -16.71 -2.83
N ALA A 145 -9.16 -17.19 -2.11
CA ALA A 145 -9.01 -18.01 -0.90
C ALA A 145 -8.56 -19.46 -1.15
N LYS A 146 -8.67 -19.96 -2.39
CA LYS A 146 -8.28 -21.35 -2.73
C LYS A 146 -6.84 -21.46 -3.23
N ALA A 147 -6.25 -20.39 -3.74
CA ALA A 147 -4.89 -20.38 -4.27
C ALA A 147 -3.82 -20.54 -3.16
N ASP A 148 -4.06 -19.96 -1.98
CA ASP A 148 -3.12 -20.03 -0.85
C ASP A 148 -3.07 -21.43 -0.22
N ALA A 149 -4.21 -22.17 -0.19
CA ALA A 149 -4.24 -23.53 0.33
C ALA A 149 -3.49 -24.55 -0.54
N GLN A 150 -3.32 -24.27 -1.82
CA GLN A 150 -2.56 -25.13 -2.75
C GLN A 150 -1.07 -24.79 -2.81
N GLY A 151 -0.68 -23.52 -2.60
CA GLY A 151 0.72 -23.09 -2.59
C GLY A 151 1.49 -23.60 -1.38
N ASP A 152 0.88 -23.68 -0.20
CA ASP A 152 1.50 -24.13 1.04
C ASP A 152 1.77 -25.66 1.05
N ASN A 153 0.99 -26.40 0.27
CA ASN A 153 1.17 -27.86 0.11
C ASN A 153 2.28 -28.23 -0.90
N ALA A 154 2.63 -27.35 -1.82
CA ALA A 154 3.71 -27.56 -2.79
C ALA A 154 5.09 -27.21 -2.21
N ALA A 155 5.16 -26.32 -1.21
CA ALA A 155 6.42 -25.94 -0.55
C ALA A 155 6.85 -26.90 0.57
N ARG A 156 6.00 -27.89 0.93
CA ARG A 156 6.28 -28.91 1.96
C ARG A 156 6.62 -30.30 1.39
N ARG A 157 6.81 -30.41 0.08
CA ARG A 157 7.31 -31.62 -0.58
C ARG A 157 8.69 -31.38 -1.16
#